data_8a46732f05515c2b57544ef9d846a2c9
#
_entry.id   8a46732f05515c2b57544ef9d846a2c9
#
_cell.length_a   1.000
_cell.length_b   1.000
_cell.length_c   1.000
_cell.angle_alpha   90.00
_cell.angle_beta   90.00
_cell.angle_gamma   90.00
#
_symmetry.space_group_name_H-M   'P 1'
#
loop_
_entity.id
_entity.type
_entity.pdbx_description
1 polymer ?
#
loop_
_entity_poly.entity_id
_entity_poly.type
_entity_poly.pdbx_seq_one_letter_code
_entity_poly.pdbx_strand_id
1 'polypeptide(L)'
;YMLRYFGEKAKGKCDNCSNCKGEYDTYDVTRIARSVIRCINDLDERYGTTAICEVLTGLETDRVIRNGLDDEISFGLLYDVEISEIRNVINYLIREEYITQTDGKYPILTLNHKAREFMKKDVKVNVKVRKKNTVKPKFVREKTADSNLFELLRQCRMKIAQQKRVPAFMIFT
;
A
#
# COMPACT_ATOMS: atom_id res chain seq x y z
N TYR A 1 -16.84 -13.81 -5.12
CA TYR A 1 -16.66 -14.80 -6.21
C TYR A 1 -16.48 -16.22 -5.65
N MET A 2 -15.50 -16.46 -4.75
CA MET A 2 -15.21 -17.79 -4.18
C MET A 2 -16.42 -18.46 -3.50
N LEU A 3 -17.10 -17.76 -2.60
CA LEU A 3 -18.25 -18.30 -1.88
C LEU A 3 -19.37 -18.70 -2.84
N ARG A 4 -19.60 -17.89 -3.87
CA ARG A 4 -20.60 -18.20 -4.92
C ARG A 4 -20.20 -19.42 -5.76
N TYR A 5 -18.90 -19.62 -6.00
CA TYR A 5 -18.38 -20.80 -6.70
C TYR A 5 -18.68 -22.09 -5.93
N PHE A 6 -18.60 -22.05 -4.59
CA PHE A 6 -18.96 -23.16 -3.72
C PHE A 6 -20.45 -23.21 -3.34
N GLY A 7 -21.32 -22.46 -4.03
CA GLY A 7 -22.76 -22.47 -3.83
C GLY A 7 -23.25 -21.71 -2.59
N GLU A 8 -22.35 -21.00 -1.88
CA GLU A 8 -22.71 -20.23 -0.70
C GLU A 8 -23.17 -18.82 -1.07
N LYS A 9 -24.36 -18.43 -0.59
CA LYS A 9 -24.85 -17.06 -0.71
C LYS A 9 -24.17 -16.20 0.35
N ALA A 10 -23.18 -15.39 -0.06
CA ALA A 10 -22.53 -14.46 0.82
C ALA A 10 -23.57 -13.45 1.38
N LYS A 11 -23.76 -13.43 2.69
CA LYS A 11 -24.43 -12.33 3.39
C LYS A 11 -23.51 -11.12 3.29
N GLY A 12 -24.02 -9.94 2.91
CA GLY A 12 -23.21 -8.74 2.65
C GLY A 12 -22.36 -8.24 3.82
N LYS A 13 -22.71 -8.63 5.06
CA LYS A 13 -21.95 -8.37 6.28
C LYS A 13 -21.91 -9.64 7.13
N CYS A 14 -20.71 -9.97 7.64
CA CYS A 14 -20.53 -11.12 8.55
C CYS A 14 -20.48 -10.69 10.02
N ASP A 15 -20.37 -9.39 10.31
CA ASP A 15 -20.25 -8.73 11.62
C ASP A 15 -19.15 -9.31 12.56
N ASN A 16 -18.31 -10.18 12.02
CA ASN A 16 -17.24 -10.82 12.78
C ASN A 16 -15.82 -10.58 12.21
N CYS A 17 -15.67 -10.40 10.91
CA CYS A 17 -14.35 -10.16 10.32
C CYS A 17 -13.86 -8.73 10.56
N SER A 18 -12.54 -8.54 10.48
CA SER A 18 -11.90 -7.23 10.64
C SER A 18 -12.40 -6.17 9.64
N ASN A 19 -12.96 -6.64 8.52
CA ASN A 19 -13.54 -5.75 7.51
C ASN A 19 -14.94 -5.28 7.93
N CYS A 20 -15.75 -6.12 8.56
CA CYS A 20 -17.09 -5.74 9.03
C CYS A 20 -17.07 -4.95 10.35
N LYS A 21 -16.11 -5.25 11.23
CA LYS A 21 -15.93 -4.55 12.52
C LYS A 21 -15.08 -3.28 12.41
N GLY A 22 -14.46 -3.01 11.25
CA GLY A 22 -13.63 -1.84 11.04
C GLY A 22 -14.47 -0.55 11.04
N GLU A 23 -14.00 0.46 11.74
CA GLU A 23 -14.48 1.82 11.55
C GLU A 23 -13.82 2.38 10.27
N TYR A 24 -14.65 2.86 9.36
CA TYR A 24 -14.22 3.43 8.09
C TYR A 24 -14.61 4.90 8.04
N ASP A 25 -13.65 5.75 7.76
CA ASP A 25 -13.92 7.12 7.36
C ASP A 25 -14.04 7.19 5.84
N THR A 26 -14.98 7.95 5.36
CA THR A 26 -15.17 8.18 3.94
C THR A 26 -14.49 9.50 3.57
N TYR A 27 -13.46 9.43 2.74
CA TYR A 27 -12.76 10.61 2.26
C TYR A 27 -13.09 10.86 0.80
N ASP A 28 -13.31 12.12 0.45
CA ASP A 28 -13.43 12.56 -0.93
C ASP A 28 -12.04 12.64 -1.56
N VAL A 29 -11.75 11.71 -2.43
CA VAL A 29 -10.47 11.61 -3.14
C VAL A 29 -10.59 12.03 -4.61
N THR A 30 -11.66 12.73 -4.97
CA THR A 30 -11.96 13.13 -6.35
C THR A 30 -10.81 13.93 -6.96
N ARG A 31 -10.19 14.87 -6.22
CA ARG A 31 -9.03 15.65 -6.65
C ARG A 31 -7.87 14.73 -6.99
N ILE A 32 -7.52 13.83 -6.08
CA ILE A 32 -6.39 12.90 -6.26
C ILE A 32 -6.65 11.98 -7.45
N ALA A 33 -7.86 11.40 -7.54
CA ALA A 33 -8.24 10.50 -8.63
C ALA A 33 -8.16 11.18 -10.00
N ARG A 34 -8.62 12.44 -10.12
CA ARG A 34 -8.50 13.22 -11.35
C ARG A 34 -7.06 13.53 -11.70
N SER A 35 -6.23 13.94 -10.73
CA SER A 35 -4.81 14.21 -10.94
C SER A 35 -4.07 12.95 -11.39
N VAL A 36 -4.37 11.78 -10.81
CA VAL A 36 -3.78 10.50 -11.23
C VAL A 36 -4.15 10.16 -12.67
N ILE A 37 -5.44 10.22 -13.02
CA ILE A 37 -5.91 9.90 -14.40
C ILE A 37 -5.31 10.88 -15.40
N ARG A 38 -5.25 12.18 -15.07
CA ARG A 38 -4.63 13.19 -15.92
C ARG A 38 -3.15 12.90 -16.12
N CYS A 39 -2.40 12.65 -15.06
CA CYS A 39 -0.98 12.33 -15.14
C CYS A 39 -0.70 11.10 -16.02
N ILE A 40 -1.51 10.02 -15.89
CA ILE A 40 -1.36 8.83 -16.74
C ILE A 40 -1.59 9.19 -18.22
N ASN A 41 -2.56 10.04 -18.53
CA ASN A 41 -2.84 10.50 -19.89
C ASN A 41 -1.71 11.40 -20.41
N ASP A 42 -1.22 12.34 -19.61
CA ASP A 42 -0.15 13.28 -20.00
C ASP A 42 1.17 12.52 -20.28
N LEU A 43 1.38 11.40 -19.59
CA LEU A 43 2.54 10.52 -19.75
C LEU A 43 2.34 9.39 -20.79
N ASP A 44 1.34 9.51 -21.68
CA ASP A 44 1.05 8.55 -22.77
C ASP A 44 0.89 7.11 -22.32
N GLU A 45 0.41 6.86 -21.10
CA GLU A 45 0.18 5.53 -20.55
C GLU A 45 1.43 4.62 -20.54
N ARG A 46 2.64 5.18 -20.37
CA ARG A 46 3.92 4.46 -20.49
C ARG A 46 4.57 4.12 -19.16
N TYR A 47 4.05 4.63 -18.06
CA TYR A 47 4.69 4.54 -16.75
C TYR A 47 3.87 3.77 -15.74
N GLY A 48 4.58 3.20 -14.77
CA GLY A 48 3.97 2.46 -13.67
C GLY A 48 3.69 3.33 -12.44
N THR A 49 3.07 2.72 -11.43
CA THR A 49 2.62 3.39 -10.20
C THR A 49 3.69 4.25 -9.54
N THR A 50 4.94 3.78 -9.47
CA THR A 50 6.02 4.51 -8.78
C THR A 50 6.35 5.83 -9.49
N ALA A 51 6.51 5.81 -10.82
CA ALA A 51 6.80 7.01 -11.59
C ALA A 51 5.64 8.02 -11.53
N ILE A 52 4.40 7.56 -11.62
CA ILE A 52 3.21 8.40 -11.45
C ILE A 52 3.19 9.08 -10.08
N CYS A 53 3.51 8.35 -9.01
CA CYS A 53 3.59 8.94 -7.68
C CYS A 53 4.72 9.98 -7.57
N GLU A 54 5.91 9.70 -8.13
CA GLU A 54 7.06 10.61 -8.11
C GLU A 54 6.72 11.92 -8.85
N VAL A 55 6.14 11.82 -10.04
CA VAL A 55 5.72 13.00 -10.84
C VAL A 55 4.67 13.82 -10.10
N LEU A 56 3.61 13.19 -9.59
CA LEU A 56 2.53 13.90 -8.90
C LEU A 56 2.99 14.60 -7.62
N THR A 57 3.95 14.02 -6.88
CA THR A 57 4.51 14.65 -5.68
C THR A 57 5.63 15.65 -5.96
N GLY A 58 6.11 15.74 -7.21
CA GLY A 58 7.20 16.63 -7.58
C GLY A 58 8.57 16.17 -7.07
N LEU A 59 8.79 14.84 -6.98
CA LEU A 59 10.08 14.30 -6.58
C LEU A 59 11.04 14.25 -7.77
N GLU A 60 12.12 14.99 -7.68
CA GLU A 60 13.22 15.01 -8.66
C GLU A 60 14.12 13.78 -8.47
N THR A 61 13.64 12.61 -8.86
CA THR A 61 14.45 11.39 -8.86
C THR A 61 15.27 11.31 -10.17
N ASP A 62 16.38 10.58 -10.14
CA ASP A 62 17.19 10.31 -11.35
C ASP A 62 16.35 9.78 -12.52
N ARG A 63 15.28 9.06 -12.23
CA ARG A 63 14.35 8.54 -13.24
C ARG A 63 13.49 9.64 -13.83
N VAL A 64 12.97 10.53 -13.01
CA VAL A 64 12.12 11.66 -13.42
C VAL A 64 12.94 12.57 -14.34
N ILE A 65 14.13 12.97 -13.91
CA ILE A 65 15.02 13.87 -14.66
C ILE A 65 15.47 13.24 -15.99
N ARG A 66 15.93 11.98 -15.99
CA ARG A 66 16.40 11.31 -17.21
C ARG A 66 15.32 11.14 -18.28
N ASN A 67 14.06 11.05 -17.87
CA ASN A 67 12.94 10.90 -18.80
C ASN A 67 12.23 12.22 -19.09
N GLY A 68 12.69 13.36 -18.57
CA GLY A 68 12.10 14.68 -18.77
C GLY A 68 10.69 14.80 -18.20
N LEU A 69 10.39 14.06 -17.11
CA LEU A 69 9.06 14.04 -16.49
C LEU A 69 8.85 15.22 -15.53
N ASP A 70 9.89 15.95 -15.21
CA ASP A 70 9.91 17.18 -14.42
C ASP A 70 9.33 18.37 -15.20
N ASP A 71 9.36 18.33 -16.55
CA ASP A 71 8.77 19.34 -17.42
C ASP A 71 7.26 19.12 -17.69
N GLU A 72 6.69 18.03 -17.22
CA GLU A 72 5.31 17.67 -17.49
C GLU A 72 4.33 18.52 -16.66
N ILE A 73 3.16 18.84 -17.25
CA ILE A 73 2.12 19.66 -16.61
C ILE A 73 1.63 19.04 -15.28
N SER A 74 1.71 17.73 -15.19
CA SER A 74 1.29 16.97 -14.01
C SER A 74 2.33 16.93 -12.89
N PHE A 75 3.54 17.50 -13.10
CA PHE A 75 4.59 17.49 -12.09
C PHE A 75 4.22 18.33 -10.86
N GLY A 76 4.30 17.75 -9.67
CA GLY A 76 4.01 18.43 -8.41
C GLY A 76 2.55 18.79 -8.15
N LEU A 77 1.57 18.31 -8.95
CA LEU A 77 0.15 18.61 -8.73
C LEU A 77 -0.38 18.17 -7.35
N LEU A 78 0.24 17.21 -6.74
CA LEU A 78 -0.12 16.63 -5.43
C LEU A 78 1.07 16.69 -4.45
N TYR A 79 1.86 17.76 -4.47
CA TYR A 79 3.00 17.95 -3.57
C TYR A 79 2.60 17.94 -2.08
N ASP A 80 1.32 18.24 -1.79
CA ASP A 80 0.71 18.29 -0.45
C ASP A 80 0.15 16.94 0.01
N VAL A 81 0.20 15.90 -0.84
CA VAL A 81 -0.38 14.57 -0.58
C VAL A 81 0.71 13.53 -0.38
N GLU A 82 0.55 12.70 0.63
CA GLU A 82 1.51 11.62 0.90
C GLU A 82 1.48 10.55 -0.21
N ILE A 83 2.65 10.06 -0.62
CA ILE A 83 2.80 9.01 -1.64
C ILE A 83 1.95 7.76 -1.33
N SER A 84 1.85 7.42 -0.05
CA SER A 84 1.04 6.29 0.42
C SER A 84 -0.45 6.48 0.10
N GLU A 85 -0.95 7.69 0.19
CA GLU A 85 -2.34 8.05 -0.12
C GLU A 85 -2.60 8.00 -1.63
N ILE A 86 -1.70 8.58 -2.43
CA ILE A 86 -1.77 8.52 -3.90
C ILE A 86 -1.78 7.06 -4.36
N ARG A 87 -0.91 6.21 -3.80
CA ARG A 87 -0.85 4.79 -4.12
C ARG A 87 -2.13 4.05 -3.75
N ASN A 88 -2.74 4.38 -2.61
CA ASN A 88 -4.03 3.80 -2.21
C ASN A 88 -5.15 4.17 -3.19
N VAL A 89 -5.15 5.42 -3.68
CA VAL A 89 -6.12 5.87 -4.69
C VAL A 89 -5.89 5.16 -6.02
N ILE A 90 -4.64 5.00 -6.47
CA ILE A 90 -4.31 4.22 -7.68
C ILE A 90 -4.84 2.79 -7.57
N ASN A 91 -4.58 2.10 -6.44
CA ASN A 91 -5.07 0.75 -6.20
C ASN A 91 -6.61 0.68 -6.19
N TYR A 92 -7.27 1.71 -5.66
CA TYR A 92 -8.72 1.83 -5.73
C TYR A 92 -9.20 1.96 -7.17
N LEU A 93 -8.58 2.83 -7.98
CA LEU A 93 -8.92 3.04 -9.38
C LEU A 93 -8.70 1.78 -10.24
N ILE A 94 -7.69 0.99 -9.93
CA ILE A 94 -7.46 -0.32 -10.57
C ILE A 94 -8.59 -1.29 -10.21
N ARG A 95 -8.94 -1.39 -8.95
CA ARG A 95 -10.01 -2.29 -8.47
C ARG A 95 -11.38 -1.95 -9.03
N GLU A 96 -11.67 -0.67 -9.21
CA GLU A 96 -12.92 -0.17 -9.77
C GLU A 96 -12.89 -0.10 -11.31
N GLU A 97 -11.85 -0.66 -11.94
CA GLU A 97 -11.70 -0.75 -13.39
C GLU A 97 -11.64 0.61 -14.13
N TYR A 98 -11.20 1.66 -13.46
CA TYR A 98 -10.85 2.94 -14.13
C TYR A 98 -9.50 2.84 -14.83
N ILE A 99 -8.55 2.14 -14.22
CA ILE A 99 -7.18 1.95 -14.68
C ILE A 99 -6.92 0.45 -14.77
N THR A 100 -6.19 0.04 -15.79
CA THR A 100 -5.66 -1.32 -15.91
C THR A 100 -4.16 -1.28 -15.70
N GLN A 101 -3.65 -2.21 -14.92
CA GLN A 101 -2.22 -2.43 -14.76
C GLN A 101 -1.83 -3.63 -15.61
N THR A 102 -0.81 -3.47 -16.46
CA THR A 102 -0.32 -4.57 -17.30
C THR A 102 0.46 -5.58 -16.46
N ASP A 103 0.38 -6.85 -16.84
CA ASP A 103 1.20 -7.90 -16.26
C ASP A 103 2.63 -7.84 -16.80
N GLY A 104 3.63 -8.16 -15.95
CA GLY A 104 5.02 -8.26 -16.38
C GLY A 104 6.03 -7.72 -15.39
N LYS A 105 7.30 -7.73 -15.78
CA LYS A 105 8.42 -7.26 -14.94
C LYS A 105 8.34 -5.76 -14.64
N TYR A 106 7.78 -4.99 -15.55
CA TYR A 106 7.59 -3.52 -15.44
C TYR A 106 6.15 -3.18 -15.76
N PRO A 107 5.25 -3.29 -14.76
CA PRO A 107 3.83 -2.99 -14.96
C PRO A 107 3.63 -1.51 -15.26
N ILE A 108 2.88 -1.21 -16.31
CA ILE A 108 2.45 0.13 -16.70
C ILE A 108 0.96 0.32 -16.41
N LEU A 109 0.54 1.57 -16.26
CA LEU A 109 -0.85 1.94 -16.02
C LEU A 109 -1.48 2.48 -17.31
N THR A 110 -2.61 1.91 -17.69
CA THR A 110 -3.39 2.32 -18.86
C THR A 110 -4.80 2.74 -18.47
N LEU A 111 -5.40 3.67 -19.21
CA LEU A 111 -6.72 4.23 -18.93
C LEU A 111 -7.82 3.44 -19.64
N ASN A 112 -8.83 3.00 -18.88
CA ASN A 112 -10.02 2.39 -19.43
C ASN A 112 -11.03 3.45 -19.91
N HIS A 113 -12.02 3.04 -20.68
CA HIS A 113 -13.13 3.89 -21.11
C HIS A 113 -13.82 4.61 -19.95
N LYS A 114 -13.98 3.92 -18.83
CA LYS A 114 -14.58 4.44 -17.58
C LYS A 114 -13.80 5.64 -17.01
N ALA A 115 -12.46 5.65 -17.10
CA ALA A 115 -11.64 6.79 -16.67
C ALA A 115 -11.86 8.01 -17.57
N ARG A 116 -11.96 7.79 -18.87
CA ARG A 116 -12.21 8.86 -19.85
C ARG A 116 -13.61 9.48 -19.67
N GLU A 117 -14.61 8.67 -19.34
CA GLU A 117 -15.94 9.18 -18.98
C GLU A 117 -15.93 9.94 -17.65
N PHE A 118 -15.19 9.46 -16.66
CA PHE A 118 -15.04 10.11 -15.37
C PHE A 118 -14.46 11.52 -15.49
N MET A 119 -13.49 11.72 -16.39
CA MET A 119 -12.92 13.04 -16.66
C MET A 119 -13.91 14.02 -17.30
N LYS A 120 -14.91 13.50 -18.05
CA LYS A 120 -15.95 14.33 -18.70
C LYS A 120 -17.11 14.67 -17.75
N LYS A 121 -17.38 13.80 -16.78
CA LYS A 121 -18.48 13.95 -15.82
C LYS A 121 -17.96 14.44 -14.47
N ASP A 122 -18.71 15.29 -13.80
CA ASP A 122 -18.36 15.75 -12.45
C ASP A 122 -18.83 14.74 -11.39
N VAL A 123 -18.23 13.54 -11.43
CA VAL A 123 -18.54 12.47 -10.50
C VAL A 123 -17.60 12.55 -9.31
N LYS A 124 -18.15 12.46 -8.10
CA LYS A 124 -17.35 12.39 -6.86
C LYS A 124 -16.90 10.95 -6.59
N VAL A 125 -15.64 10.81 -6.23
CA VAL A 125 -15.05 9.53 -5.82
C VAL A 125 -14.79 9.55 -4.32
N ASN A 126 -15.49 8.68 -3.61
CA ASN A 126 -15.31 8.52 -2.18
C ASN A 126 -14.65 7.18 -1.89
N VAL A 127 -13.51 7.20 -1.20
CA VAL A 127 -12.82 6.00 -0.76
C VAL A 127 -13.07 5.79 0.73
N LYS A 128 -13.45 4.56 1.09
CA LYS A 128 -13.53 4.13 2.48
C LYS A 128 -12.13 3.72 2.94
N VAL A 129 -11.53 4.53 3.79
CA VAL A 129 -10.24 4.22 4.40
C VAL A 129 -10.50 3.74 5.83
N ARG A 130 -9.92 2.60 6.17
CA ARG A 130 -9.99 2.10 7.54
C ARG A 130 -9.28 3.09 8.45
N LYS A 131 -9.94 3.53 9.53
CA LYS A 131 -9.26 4.28 10.59
C LYS A 131 -8.04 3.48 11.01
N LYS A 132 -6.85 4.01 10.77
CA LYS A 132 -5.65 3.50 11.40
C LYS A 132 -5.82 3.81 12.89
N ASN A 133 -6.35 2.84 13.64
CA ASN A 133 -6.12 2.88 15.07
C ASN A 133 -4.60 2.88 15.23
N THR A 134 -4.04 4.04 15.52
CA THR A 134 -2.64 4.21 15.92
C THR A 134 -2.43 3.64 17.33
N VAL A 135 -3.01 2.49 17.58
CA VAL A 135 -2.51 1.60 18.60
C VAL A 135 -1.26 0.98 17.96
N LYS A 136 -0.14 1.71 18.02
CA LYS A 136 1.16 1.05 17.99
C LYS A 136 0.97 -0.10 18.98
N PRO A 137 1.14 -1.38 18.59
CA PRO A 137 1.19 -2.42 19.57
C PRO A 137 2.34 -1.99 20.48
N LYS A 138 2.02 -1.42 21.63
CA LYS A 138 2.93 -1.46 22.74
C LYS A 138 3.04 -2.95 23.00
N PHE A 139 4.06 -3.58 22.44
CA PHE A 139 4.62 -4.75 23.04
C PHE A 139 5.07 -4.29 24.43
N VAL A 140 4.13 -4.20 25.35
CA VAL A 140 4.43 -4.28 26.75
C VAL A 140 5.01 -5.70 26.85
N ARG A 141 6.33 -5.78 26.74
CA ARG A 141 7.04 -6.90 27.30
C ARG A 141 6.68 -6.83 28.79
N GLU A 142 5.62 -7.51 29.15
CA GLU A 142 5.43 -7.87 30.53
C GLU A 142 6.77 -8.47 30.93
N LYS A 143 7.46 -7.78 31.81
CA LYS A 143 8.61 -8.33 32.54
C LYS A 143 8.00 -9.36 33.48
N THR A 144 7.58 -10.48 32.89
CA THR A 144 7.24 -11.66 33.68
C THR A 144 8.50 -12.08 34.42
N ALA A 145 8.33 -12.68 35.58
CA ALA A 145 9.38 -13.13 36.49
C ALA A 145 10.45 -14.04 35.84
N ASP A 146 10.24 -14.45 34.60
CA ASP A 146 11.12 -15.28 33.78
C ASP A 146 12.32 -14.55 33.14
N SER A 147 12.49 -13.22 33.35
CA SER A 147 13.64 -12.51 32.77
C SER A 147 14.99 -13.05 33.30
N ASN A 148 15.02 -13.49 34.55
CA ASN A 148 16.20 -14.10 35.16
C ASN A 148 16.48 -15.50 34.57
N LEU A 149 15.44 -16.31 34.36
CA LEU A 149 15.58 -17.61 33.72
C LEU A 149 16.05 -17.50 32.26
N PHE A 150 15.53 -16.56 31.53
CA PHE A 150 15.94 -16.31 30.15
C PHE A 150 17.42 -15.90 30.05
N GLU A 151 17.88 -15.02 30.94
CA GLU A 151 19.29 -14.62 30.96
C GLU A 151 20.22 -15.78 31.41
N LEU A 152 19.81 -16.62 32.33
CA LEU A 152 20.54 -17.83 32.74
C LEU A 152 20.65 -18.82 31.57
N LEU A 153 19.58 -19.04 30.84
CA LEU A 153 19.57 -19.93 29.67
C LEU A 153 20.44 -19.36 28.54
N ARG A 154 20.42 -18.04 28.33
CA ARG A 154 21.27 -17.36 27.37
C ARG A 154 22.77 -17.52 27.70
N GLN A 155 23.13 -17.32 28.97
CA GLN A 155 24.51 -17.52 29.44
C GLN A 155 24.96 -18.98 29.31
N CYS A 156 24.09 -19.93 29.66
CA CYS A 156 24.35 -21.35 29.51
C CYS A 156 24.61 -21.72 28.04
N ARG A 157 23.76 -21.22 27.11
CA ARG A 157 23.93 -21.42 25.67
C ARG A 157 25.28 -20.86 25.16
N MET A 158 25.65 -19.67 25.64
CA MET A 158 26.94 -19.05 25.25
C MET A 158 28.14 -19.88 25.73
N LYS A 159 28.12 -20.39 26.98
CA LYS A 159 29.17 -21.26 27.53
C LYS A 159 29.31 -22.56 26.71
N ILE A 160 28.21 -23.21 26.40
CA ILE A 160 28.22 -24.45 25.59
C ILE A 160 28.74 -24.20 24.18
N ALA A 161 28.34 -23.08 23.58
CA ALA A 161 28.80 -22.68 22.24
C ALA A 161 30.33 -22.47 22.20
N GLN A 162 30.89 -21.80 23.22
CA GLN A 162 32.34 -21.61 23.37
C GLN A 162 33.08 -22.94 23.56
N GLN A 163 32.56 -23.83 24.43
CA GLN A 163 33.18 -25.14 24.64
C GLN A 163 33.18 -26.00 23.37
N LYS A 164 32.09 -25.96 22.60
CA LYS A 164 31.95 -26.73 21.36
C LYS A 164 32.54 -26.03 20.13
N ARG A 165 33.03 -24.80 20.28
CA ARG A 165 33.55 -23.94 19.17
C ARG A 165 32.56 -23.81 18.01
N VAL A 166 31.27 -23.68 18.32
CA VAL A 166 30.20 -23.49 17.33
C VAL A 166 29.41 -22.21 17.64
N PRO A 167 28.79 -21.58 16.65
CA PRO A 167 27.93 -20.43 16.87
C PRO A 167 26.77 -20.75 17.82
N ALA A 168 26.37 -19.80 18.68
CA ALA A 168 25.35 -20.00 19.70
C ALA A 168 23.97 -20.41 19.17
N PHE A 169 23.64 -20.06 17.92
CA PHE A 169 22.38 -20.46 17.28
C PHE A 169 22.30 -21.97 16.95
N MET A 170 23.42 -22.67 16.93
CA MET A 170 23.47 -24.10 16.65
C MET A 170 23.28 -24.98 17.90
N ILE A 171 23.21 -24.39 19.10
CA ILE A 171 23.13 -25.16 20.36
C ILE A 171 21.71 -25.61 20.68
N PHE A 172 20.69 -24.85 20.31
CA PHE A 172 19.28 -25.20 20.44
C PHE A 172 18.56 -24.78 19.17
N THR A 173 18.04 -25.72 18.44
CA THR A 173 17.09 -25.56 17.32
C THR A 173 15.71 -25.88 17.82
#